data_5c827eb732e4e6037d280306f315c6c3
#
_entry.id   5c827eb732e4e6037d280306f315c6c3
#
_cell.length_a   1.000
_cell.length_b   1.000
_cell.length_c   1.000
_cell.angle_alpha   90.00
_cell.angle_beta   90.00
_cell.angle_gamma   90.00
#
_symmetry.space_group_name_H-M   'P 1'
#
loop_
_entity.id
_entity.type
_entity.pdbx_description
1 polymer ?
#
loop_
_entity_poly.entity_id
_entity_poly.type
_entity_poly.pdbx_seq_one_letter_code
_entity_poly.pdbx_strand_id
1 'polypeptide(L)'
;KKQYLQIFRGSLLAIQMCFAHYCFLKLGLIETSAIFAIGPIMVTVLSIIFLDEKVDWQRILTIFLGFIGILIILRPGFRGFDPLSILALACAISYATYQILTRYVSSYDSPTTSFFYTGMAGSFILSVVGPFFFIEVKSFDWFLILLIAVLGTSAHFFIIKAYQLAQASILQPFNYLQLVFVSIIGMIFFKEILEIPILLGSCIVVGAGLY
;
A
#
# COMPACT_ATOMS: atom_id res chain seq x y z
N LYS A 1 -18.19 12.63 -12.13
CA LYS A 1 -19.62 12.41 -11.81
C LYS A 1 -19.86 12.01 -10.35
N LYS A 2 -18.90 11.40 -9.66
CA LYS A 2 -19.01 10.95 -8.25
C LYS A 2 -18.06 11.73 -7.33
N GLN A 3 -18.23 13.05 -7.23
CA GLN A 3 -17.32 13.94 -6.51
C GLN A 3 -17.07 13.55 -5.03
N TYR A 4 -18.13 13.21 -4.31
CA TYR A 4 -18.01 12.77 -2.91
C TYR A 4 -17.15 11.52 -2.76
N LEU A 5 -17.29 10.57 -3.68
CA LEU A 5 -16.49 9.35 -3.66
C LEU A 5 -15.03 9.63 -4.01
N GLN A 6 -14.76 10.58 -4.91
CA GLN A 6 -13.41 11.02 -5.25
C GLN A 6 -12.72 11.71 -4.04
N ILE A 7 -13.45 12.58 -3.33
CA ILE A 7 -12.94 13.25 -2.13
C ILE A 7 -12.68 12.21 -1.02
N PHE A 8 -13.66 11.33 -0.76
CA PHE A 8 -13.52 10.27 0.24
C PHE A 8 -12.30 9.38 -0.05
N ARG A 9 -12.13 8.94 -1.29
CA ARG A 9 -11.00 8.14 -1.73
C ARG A 9 -9.65 8.86 -1.53
N GLY A 10 -9.57 10.13 -1.94
CA GLY A 10 -8.36 10.94 -1.78
C GLY A 10 -8.03 11.19 -0.31
N SER A 11 -9.05 11.44 0.53
CA SER A 11 -8.88 11.60 1.98
C SER A 11 -8.42 10.31 2.65
N LEU A 12 -9.01 9.18 2.26
CA LEU A 12 -8.61 7.86 2.77
C LEU A 12 -7.14 7.59 2.49
N LEU A 13 -6.67 7.88 1.28
CA LEU A 13 -5.27 7.73 0.92
C LEU A 13 -4.36 8.62 1.77
N ALA A 14 -4.70 9.90 1.92
CA ALA A 14 -3.85 10.85 2.66
C ALA A 14 -3.73 10.46 4.14
N ILE A 15 -4.83 10.09 4.78
CA ILE A 15 -4.85 9.64 6.17
C ILE A 15 -4.05 8.35 6.32
N GLN A 16 -4.27 7.38 5.44
CA GLN A 16 -3.55 6.11 5.43
C GLN A 16 -2.05 6.34 5.26
N MET A 17 -1.63 7.25 4.38
CA MET A 17 -0.21 7.57 4.17
C MET A 17 0.45 8.14 5.44
N CYS A 18 -0.23 8.99 6.20
CA CYS A 18 0.29 9.50 7.48
C CYS A 18 0.61 8.35 8.45
N PHE A 19 -0.36 7.44 8.64
CA PHE A 19 -0.16 6.28 9.52
C PHE A 19 0.86 5.27 8.97
N ALA A 20 0.90 5.06 7.66
CA ALA A 20 1.87 4.19 7.03
C ALA A 20 3.31 4.71 7.25
N HIS A 21 3.56 6.01 7.08
CA HIS A 21 4.87 6.59 7.36
C HIS A 21 5.25 6.47 8.83
N TYR A 22 4.30 6.62 9.75
CA TYR A 22 4.53 6.36 11.16
C TYR A 22 4.94 4.91 11.42
N CYS A 23 4.30 3.93 10.78
CA CYS A 23 4.68 2.53 10.85
C CYS A 23 6.10 2.31 10.32
N PHE A 24 6.47 2.89 9.17
CA PHE A 24 7.82 2.80 8.62
C PHE A 24 8.89 3.34 9.57
N LEU A 25 8.58 4.44 10.28
CA LEU A 25 9.50 5.03 11.25
C LEU A 25 9.70 4.16 12.50
N LYS A 26 8.71 3.41 12.91
CA LYS A 26 8.70 2.66 14.18
C LYS A 26 9.03 1.18 14.02
N LEU A 27 8.46 0.51 13.03
CA LEU A 27 8.69 -0.91 12.74
C LEU A 27 9.86 -1.16 11.79
N GLY A 28 10.31 -0.11 11.07
CA GLY A 28 11.29 -0.24 10.01
C GLY A 28 10.67 -0.54 8.64
N LEU A 29 11.55 -0.49 7.63
CA LEU A 29 11.14 -0.55 6.23
C LEU A 29 10.74 -1.97 5.80
N ILE A 30 11.53 -2.96 6.20
CA ILE A 30 11.33 -4.36 5.80
C ILE A 30 10.06 -4.92 6.45
N GLU A 31 9.90 -4.78 7.77
CA GLU A 31 8.77 -5.34 8.51
C GLU A 31 7.44 -4.71 8.06
N THR A 32 7.37 -3.38 7.98
CA THR A 32 6.16 -2.69 7.52
C THR A 32 5.78 -3.10 6.09
N SER A 33 6.76 -3.21 5.18
CA SER A 33 6.51 -3.63 3.80
C SER A 33 6.09 -5.09 3.69
N ALA A 34 6.62 -5.96 4.56
CA ALA A 34 6.19 -7.35 4.63
C ALA A 34 4.72 -7.48 5.06
N ILE A 35 4.27 -6.65 6.02
CA ILE A 35 2.86 -6.59 6.42
C ILE A 35 2.01 -6.04 5.26
N PHE A 36 2.48 -5.02 4.56
CA PHE A 36 1.78 -4.43 3.42
C PHE A 36 1.65 -5.38 2.23
N ALA A 37 2.47 -6.43 2.16
CA ALA A 37 2.36 -7.48 1.14
C ALA A 37 1.02 -8.27 1.19
N ILE A 38 0.21 -8.11 2.23
CA ILE A 38 -1.19 -8.58 2.24
C ILE A 38 -2.08 -7.77 1.26
N GLY A 39 -1.66 -6.56 0.91
CA GLY A 39 -2.45 -5.63 0.07
C GLY A 39 -3.00 -6.27 -1.20
N PRO A 40 -2.19 -6.91 -2.06
CA PRO A 40 -2.65 -7.60 -3.26
C PRO A 40 -3.74 -8.64 -3.01
N ILE A 41 -3.64 -9.39 -1.92
CA ILE A 41 -4.61 -10.38 -1.52
C ILE A 41 -5.92 -9.69 -1.12
N MET A 42 -5.83 -8.64 -0.32
CA MET A 42 -6.99 -7.84 0.10
C MET A 42 -7.68 -7.17 -1.09
N VAL A 43 -6.93 -6.63 -2.06
CA VAL A 43 -7.51 -6.08 -3.28
C VAL A 43 -8.27 -7.14 -4.06
N THR A 44 -7.71 -8.35 -4.19
CA THR A 44 -8.40 -9.44 -4.89
C THR A 44 -9.70 -9.83 -4.17
N VAL A 45 -9.69 -9.95 -2.84
CA VAL A 45 -10.90 -10.25 -2.05
C VAL A 45 -11.95 -9.14 -2.23
N LEU A 46 -11.53 -7.88 -2.11
CA LEU A 46 -12.44 -6.75 -2.24
C LEU A 46 -12.96 -6.58 -3.68
N SER A 47 -12.16 -6.96 -4.70
CA SER A 47 -12.62 -6.92 -6.10
C SER A 47 -13.74 -7.92 -6.39
N ILE A 48 -13.70 -9.09 -5.75
CA ILE A 48 -14.80 -10.06 -5.82
C ILE A 48 -16.07 -9.46 -5.20
N ILE A 49 -15.96 -8.88 -4.01
CA ILE A 49 -17.11 -8.40 -3.23
C ILE A 49 -17.74 -7.14 -3.83
N PHE A 50 -16.91 -6.19 -4.29
CA PHE A 50 -17.38 -4.86 -4.68
C PHE A 50 -17.42 -4.59 -6.18
N LEU A 51 -16.70 -5.40 -6.97
CA LEU A 51 -16.61 -5.23 -8.43
C LEU A 51 -17.18 -6.42 -9.20
N ASP A 52 -17.72 -7.44 -8.50
CA ASP A 52 -18.23 -8.67 -9.07
C ASP A 52 -17.23 -9.38 -10.01
N GLU A 53 -15.92 -9.25 -9.72
CA GLU A 53 -14.89 -9.93 -10.49
C GLU A 53 -14.97 -11.45 -10.23
N LYS A 54 -15.01 -12.25 -11.30
CA LYS A 54 -15.00 -13.70 -11.20
C LYS A 54 -13.60 -14.18 -10.86
N VAL A 55 -13.50 -15.02 -9.84
CA VAL A 55 -12.23 -15.53 -9.33
C VAL A 55 -12.24 -17.05 -9.32
N ASP A 56 -11.22 -17.65 -9.89
CA ASP A 56 -11.03 -19.09 -9.94
C ASP A 56 -10.63 -19.67 -8.58
N TRP A 57 -10.87 -20.96 -8.39
CA TRP A 57 -10.47 -21.70 -7.18
C TRP A 57 -8.99 -21.53 -6.83
N GLN A 58 -8.14 -21.46 -7.83
CA GLN A 58 -6.71 -21.23 -7.65
C GLN A 58 -6.43 -19.91 -6.90
N ARG A 59 -7.13 -18.83 -7.22
CA ARG A 59 -7.01 -17.55 -6.50
C ARG A 59 -7.52 -17.62 -5.06
N ILE A 60 -8.54 -18.43 -4.77
CA ILE A 60 -8.99 -18.65 -3.38
C ILE A 60 -7.88 -19.32 -2.59
N LEU A 61 -7.21 -20.33 -3.18
CA LEU A 61 -6.06 -20.98 -2.55
C LEU A 61 -4.90 -19.99 -2.30
N THR A 62 -4.61 -19.11 -3.25
CA THR A 62 -3.56 -18.08 -3.09
C THR A 62 -3.90 -17.10 -1.96
N ILE A 63 -5.15 -16.70 -1.80
CA ILE A 63 -5.61 -15.86 -0.69
C ILE A 63 -5.33 -16.57 0.65
N PHE A 64 -5.66 -17.84 0.75
CA PHE A 64 -5.44 -18.62 1.97
C PHE A 64 -3.95 -18.79 2.30
N LEU A 65 -3.13 -19.13 1.31
CA LEU A 65 -1.68 -19.23 1.48
C LEU A 65 -1.06 -17.89 1.85
N GLY A 66 -1.48 -16.80 1.22
CA GLY A 66 -1.04 -15.45 1.57
C GLY A 66 -1.39 -15.08 3.01
N PHE A 67 -2.58 -15.44 3.48
CA PHE A 67 -2.98 -15.25 4.87
C PHE A 67 -2.06 -16.01 5.85
N ILE A 68 -1.71 -17.25 5.54
CA ILE A 68 -0.72 -18.01 6.34
C ILE A 68 0.63 -17.27 6.35
N GLY A 69 1.10 -16.78 5.22
CA GLY A 69 2.34 -16.01 5.14
C GLY A 69 2.32 -14.78 6.05
N ILE A 70 1.22 -14.04 6.08
CA ILE A 70 1.06 -12.88 6.98
C ILE A 70 1.05 -13.29 8.45
N LEU A 71 0.41 -14.40 8.82
CA LEU A 71 0.45 -14.89 10.20
C LEU A 71 1.88 -15.24 10.64
N ILE A 72 2.70 -15.78 9.74
CA ILE A 72 4.12 -16.06 10.01
C ILE A 72 4.90 -14.75 10.22
N ILE A 73 4.63 -13.71 9.45
CA ILE A 73 5.27 -12.38 9.59
C ILE A 73 4.85 -11.73 10.91
N LEU A 74 3.54 -11.67 11.19
CA LEU A 74 2.99 -10.97 12.35
C LEU A 74 3.28 -11.68 13.68
N ARG A 75 3.47 -12.99 13.68
CA ARG A 75 3.70 -13.83 14.90
C ARG A 75 2.77 -13.47 16.07
N PRO A 76 1.44 -13.41 15.89
CA PRO A 76 0.53 -13.01 16.96
C PRO A 76 0.68 -13.97 18.15
N GLY A 77 0.87 -13.42 19.36
CA GLY A 77 1.00 -14.19 20.60
C GLY A 77 2.42 -14.71 20.94
N PHE A 78 3.42 -14.46 20.10
CA PHE A 78 4.82 -14.78 20.40
C PHE A 78 5.58 -13.56 20.98
N ARG A 79 6.71 -13.80 21.64
CA ARG A 79 7.64 -12.75 22.05
C ARG A 79 8.15 -12.03 20.81
N GLY A 80 7.85 -10.74 20.69
CA GLY A 80 8.22 -9.91 19.53
C GLY A 80 7.04 -9.36 18.73
N PHE A 81 5.79 -9.68 19.10
CA PHE A 81 4.63 -9.04 18.52
C PHE A 81 4.58 -7.54 18.92
N ASP A 82 4.69 -6.65 17.94
CA ASP A 82 4.50 -5.23 18.17
C ASP A 82 3.04 -4.84 17.85
N PRO A 83 2.30 -4.22 18.79
CA PRO A 83 0.93 -3.74 18.54
C PRO A 83 0.81 -2.79 17.34
N LEU A 84 1.89 -2.12 16.93
CA LEU A 84 1.92 -1.28 15.73
C LEU A 84 1.73 -2.09 14.45
N SER A 85 2.02 -3.40 14.46
CA SER A 85 1.74 -4.28 13.33
C SER A 85 0.24 -4.34 12.99
N ILE A 86 -0.65 -4.14 13.99
CA ILE A 86 -2.09 -4.02 13.75
C ILE A 86 -2.40 -2.73 12.99
N LEU A 87 -1.74 -1.62 13.35
CA LEU A 87 -1.89 -0.36 12.63
C LEU A 87 -1.39 -0.48 11.19
N ALA A 88 -0.25 -1.13 10.97
CA ALA A 88 0.27 -1.39 9.64
C ALA A 88 -0.71 -2.25 8.80
N LEU A 89 -1.32 -3.27 9.41
CA LEU A 89 -2.35 -4.08 8.75
C LEU A 89 -3.59 -3.25 8.40
N ALA A 90 -4.05 -2.38 9.30
CA ALA A 90 -5.16 -1.46 9.03
C ALA A 90 -4.84 -0.50 7.87
N CYS A 91 -3.60 -0.01 7.80
CA CYS A 91 -3.12 0.79 6.68
C CYS A 91 -3.14 0.00 5.35
N ALA A 92 -2.72 -1.26 5.36
CA ALA A 92 -2.75 -2.12 4.17
C ALA A 92 -4.19 -2.34 3.66
N ILE A 93 -5.13 -2.60 4.57
CA ILE A 93 -6.56 -2.75 4.24
C ILE A 93 -7.14 -1.43 3.69
N SER A 94 -6.79 -0.30 4.32
CA SER A 94 -7.23 1.03 3.87
C SER A 94 -6.70 1.35 2.47
N TYR A 95 -5.45 0.99 2.18
CA TYR A 95 -4.86 1.16 0.86
C TYR A 95 -5.50 0.24 -0.19
N ALA A 96 -5.80 -1.00 0.16
CA ALA A 96 -6.54 -1.91 -0.71
C ALA A 96 -7.93 -1.34 -1.04
N THR A 97 -8.63 -0.80 -0.04
CA THR A 97 -9.92 -0.12 -0.23
C THR A 97 -9.79 1.07 -1.17
N TYR A 98 -8.75 1.90 -1.01
CA TYR A 98 -8.45 2.98 -1.94
C TYR A 98 -8.27 2.50 -3.39
N GLN A 99 -7.56 1.39 -3.58
CA GLN A 99 -7.33 0.81 -4.92
C GLN A 99 -8.63 0.34 -5.56
N ILE A 100 -9.50 -0.34 -4.82
CA ILE A 100 -10.82 -0.77 -5.29
C ILE A 100 -11.72 0.41 -5.64
N LEU A 101 -11.77 1.43 -4.79
CA LEU A 101 -12.49 2.67 -5.08
C LEU A 101 -11.93 3.37 -6.33
N THR A 102 -10.61 3.33 -6.54
CA THR A 102 -9.98 3.87 -7.74
C THR A 102 -10.42 3.12 -8.98
N ARG A 103 -10.45 1.79 -8.94
CA ARG A 103 -10.96 0.97 -10.03
C ARG A 103 -12.45 1.23 -10.28
N TYR A 104 -13.24 1.33 -9.23
CA TYR A 104 -14.67 1.60 -9.34
C TYR A 104 -14.95 2.94 -10.02
N VAL A 105 -14.30 4.04 -9.58
CA VAL A 105 -14.53 5.37 -10.17
C VAL A 105 -13.96 5.51 -11.58
N SER A 106 -13.00 4.68 -11.97
CA SER A 106 -12.43 4.69 -13.32
C SER A 106 -13.44 4.40 -14.42
N SER A 107 -14.59 3.79 -14.07
CA SER A 107 -15.72 3.57 -14.99
C SER A 107 -16.55 4.83 -15.25
N TYR A 108 -16.41 5.86 -14.42
CA TYR A 108 -17.25 7.07 -14.46
C TYR A 108 -16.46 8.34 -14.77
N ASP A 109 -15.21 8.39 -14.35
CA ASP A 109 -14.36 9.58 -14.40
C ASP A 109 -13.01 9.28 -15.06
N SER A 110 -12.42 10.29 -15.71
CA SER A 110 -11.10 10.16 -16.32
C SER A 110 -9.99 10.01 -15.28
N PRO A 111 -8.82 9.41 -15.63
CA PRO A 111 -7.67 9.34 -14.74
C PRO A 111 -7.21 10.70 -14.24
N THR A 112 -7.27 11.72 -15.10
CA THR A 112 -6.90 13.10 -14.76
C THR A 112 -7.82 13.68 -13.69
N THR A 113 -9.13 13.43 -13.80
CA THR A 113 -10.11 13.83 -12.78
C THR A 113 -9.82 13.12 -11.45
N SER A 114 -9.61 11.81 -11.48
CA SER A 114 -9.29 11.04 -10.29
C SER A 114 -7.98 11.49 -9.64
N PHE A 115 -6.97 11.79 -10.43
CA PHE A 115 -5.69 12.31 -9.97
C PHE A 115 -5.83 13.70 -9.33
N PHE A 116 -6.57 14.61 -9.96
CA PHE A 116 -6.84 15.94 -9.42
C PHE A 116 -7.50 15.89 -8.04
N TYR A 117 -8.58 15.11 -7.90
CA TYR A 117 -9.27 14.98 -6.60
C TYR A 117 -8.40 14.34 -5.52
N THR A 118 -7.56 13.38 -5.89
CA THR A 118 -6.60 12.76 -4.95
C THR A 118 -5.58 13.79 -4.46
N GLY A 119 -5.02 14.57 -5.38
CA GLY A 119 -4.07 15.63 -5.06
C GLY A 119 -4.71 16.72 -4.19
N MET A 120 -5.90 17.17 -4.54
CA MET A 120 -6.63 18.22 -3.80
C MET A 120 -6.97 17.76 -2.36
N ALA A 121 -7.54 16.58 -2.20
CA ALA A 121 -7.89 16.05 -0.88
C ALA A 121 -6.64 15.79 -0.03
N GLY A 122 -5.58 15.23 -0.65
CA GLY A 122 -4.31 14.99 -0.01
C GLY A 122 -3.64 16.29 0.45
N SER A 123 -3.55 17.29 -0.44
CA SER A 123 -2.97 18.59 -0.11
C SER A 123 -3.71 19.29 1.02
N PHE A 124 -5.05 19.24 1.02
CA PHE A 124 -5.85 19.83 2.10
C PHE A 124 -5.54 19.17 3.45
N ILE A 125 -5.61 17.82 3.53
CA ILE A 125 -5.37 17.10 4.78
C ILE A 125 -3.94 17.31 5.27
N LEU A 126 -2.95 17.19 4.38
CA LEU A 126 -1.55 17.33 4.76
C LEU A 126 -1.18 18.78 5.12
N SER A 127 -1.86 19.78 4.55
CA SER A 127 -1.68 21.18 4.94
C SER A 127 -2.24 21.48 6.34
N VAL A 128 -3.28 20.73 6.76
CA VAL A 128 -3.82 20.85 8.12
C VAL A 128 -2.96 20.08 9.13
N VAL A 129 -2.53 18.87 8.79
CA VAL A 129 -1.78 17.98 9.69
C VAL A 129 -0.28 18.33 9.74
N GLY A 130 0.31 18.70 8.61
CA GLY A 130 1.74 18.91 8.45
C GLY A 130 2.38 19.92 9.43
N PRO A 131 1.76 21.08 9.70
CA PRO A 131 2.32 22.05 10.64
C PRO A 131 2.57 21.50 12.05
N PHE A 132 1.79 20.52 12.50
CA PHE A 132 1.95 19.92 13.83
C PHE A 132 3.14 18.96 13.94
N PHE A 133 3.66 18.52 12.79
CA PHE A 133 4.78 17.58 12.69
C PHE A 133 5.98 18.17 11.92
N PHE A 134 6.00 19.49 11.76
CA PHE A 134 7.05 20.16 11.01
C PHE A 134 8.39 20.00 11.74
N ILE A 135 9.40 19.56 11.01
CA ILE A 135 10.79 19.45 11.45
C ILE A 135 11.62 20.28 10.46
N GLU A 136 12.60 21.02 10.98
CA GLU A 136 13.52 21.79 10.14
C GLU A 136 14.28 20.85 9.19
N VAL A 137 14.18 21.13 7.89
CA VAL A 137 14.71 20.29 6.82
C VAL A 137 16.09 20.83 6.40
N LYS A 138 17.11 19.98 6.40
CA LYS A 138 18.44 20.31 5.92
C LYS A 138 18.43 20.53 4.40
N SER A 139 19.35 21.37 3.90
CA SER A 139 19.38 21.74 2.47
C SER A 139 19.44 20.55 1.51
N PHE A 140 20.18 19.50 1.86
CA PHE A 140 20.26 18.27 1.05
C PHE A 140 18.93 17.48 1.03
N ASP A 141 18.20 17.49 2.14
CA ASP A 141 16.96 16.72 2.26
C ASP A 141 15.85 17.32 1.39
N TRP A 142 15.90 18.62 1.07
CA TRP A 142 14.99 19.25 0.10
C TRP A 142 15.06 18.61 -1.28
N PHE A 143 16.27 18.24 -1.72
CA PHE A 143 16.43 17.52 -3.00
C PHE A 143 15.75 16.14 -2.94
N LEU A 144 15.93 15.40 -1.84
CA LEU A 144 15.29 14.09 -1.65
C LEU A 144 13.77 14.21 -1.58
N ILE A 145 13.25 15.22 -0.88
CA ILE A 145 11.81 15.49 -0.80
C ILE A 145 11.24 15.79 -2.20
N LEU A 146 11.91 16.63 -2.98
CA LEU A 146 11.51 16.92 -4.36
C LEU A 146 11.52 15.66 -5.23
N LEU A 147 12.55 14.84 -5.10
CA LEU A 147 12.67 13.59 -5.85
C LEU A 147 11.52 12.63 -5.50
N ILE A 148 11.23 12.43 -4.21
CA ILE A 148 10.11 11.61 -3.75
C ILE A 148 8.78 12.18 -4.24
N ALA A 149 8.59 13.50 -4.18
CA ALA A 149 7.38 14.17 -4.65
C ALA A 149 7.15 13.92 -6.15
N VAL A 150 8.18 14.07 -6.99
CA VAL A 150 8.07 13.85 -8.44
C VAL A 150 7.84 12.37 -8.76
N LEU A 151 8.65 11.47 -8.20
CA LEU A 151 8.55 10.03 -8.46
C LEU A 151 7.23 9.45 -7.91
N GLY A 152 6.86 9.81 -6.68
CA GLY A 152 5.63 9.34 -6.04
C GLY A 152 4.37 9.84 -6.77
N THR A 153 4.34 11.11 -7.15
CA THR A 153 3.23 11.70 -7.91
C THR A 153 3.09 11.02 -9.28
N SER A 154 4.20 10.81 -9.98
CA SER A 154 4.23 10.12 -11.28
C SER A 154 3.75 8.68 -11.15
N ALA A 155 4.29 7.93 -10.20
CA ALA A 155 3.88 6.55 -9.93
C ALA A 155 2.37 6.47 -9.63
N HIS A 156 1.87 7.41 -8.83
CA HIS A 156 0.45 7.45 -8.47
C HIS A 156 -0.47 7.73 -9.66
N PHE A 157 -0.04 8.62 -10.56
CA PHE A 157 -0.74 8.87 -11.81
C PHE A 157 -0.80 7.60 -12.69
N PHE A 158 0.33 6.89 -12.82
CA PHE A 158 0.37 5.66 -13.60
C PHE A 158 -0.47 4.53 -12.99
N ILE A 159 -0.51 4.42 -11.66
CA ILE A 159 -1.40 3.47 -10.97
C ILE A 159 -2.87 3.76 -11.29
N ILE A 160 -3.31 5.02 -11.21
CA ILE A 160 -4.69 5.41 -11.55
C ILE A 160 -5.00 5.05 -13.01
N LYS A 161 -4.05 5.31 -13.91
CA LYS A 161 -4.21 4.99 -15.33
C LYS A 161 -4.24 3.47 -15.57
N ALA A 162 -3.43 2.69 -14.86
CA ALA A 162 -3.44 1.24 -14.94
C ALA A 162 -4.79 0.65 -14.50
N TYR A 163 -5.38 1.16 -13.41
CA TYR A 163 -6.72 0.76 -12.97
C TYR A 163 -7.85 1.13 -13.94
N GLN A 164 -7.64 2.08 -14.85
CA GLN A 164 -8.57 2.33 -15.92
C GLN A 164 -8.50 1.27 -17.02
N LEU A 165 -7.30 0.75 -17.31
CA LEU A 165 -7.04 -0.13 -18.44
C LEU A 165 -7.19 -1.62 -18.10
N ALA A 166 -7.01 -2.00 -16.84
CA ALA A 166 -6.99 -3.40 -16.42
C ALA A 166 -7.83 -3.65 -15.15
N GLN A 167 -8.23 -4.91 -14.97
CA GLN A 167 -8.90 -5.35 -13.75
C GLN A 167 -7.97 -5.22 -12.55
N ALA A 168 -8.55 -4.94 -11.37
CA ALA A 168 -7.77 -4.77 -10.16
C ALA A 168 -6.91 -5.99 -9.83
N SER A 169 -7.49 -7.18 -9.98
CA SER A 169 -6.82 -8.46 -9.71
C SER A 169 -5.62 -8.75 -10.62
N ILE A 170 -5.64 -8.27 -11.86
CA ILE A 170 -4.52 -8.49 -12.83
C ILE A 170 -3.28 -7.67 -12.47
N LEU A 171 -3.46 -6.52 -11.83
CA LEU A 171 -2.37 -5.62 -11.49
C LEU A 171 -1.63 -6.05 -10.21
N GLN A 172 -2.24 -6.91 -9.38
CA GLN A 172 -1.70 -7.22 -8.06
C GLN A 172 -0.33 -7.93 -8.06
N PRO A 173 -0.02 -8.87 -8.96
CA PRO A 173 1.30 -9.52 -8.97
C PRO A 173 2.48 -8.54 -9.06
N PHE A 174 2.29 -7.42 -9.77
CA PHE A 174 3.34 -6.40 -9.91
C PHE A 174 3.66 -5.67 -8.60
N ASN A 175 2.72 -5.61 -7.67
CA ASN A 175 2.93 -4.98 -6.36
C ASN A 175 3.93 -5.77 -5.50
N TYR A 176 4.09 -7.08 -5.72
CA TYR A 176 5.06 -7.89 -4.97
C TYR A 176 6.52 -7.54 -5.28
N LEU A 177 6.80 -6.95 -6.46
CA LEU A 177 8.14 -6.44 -6.78
C LEU A 177 8.60 -5.38 -5.78
N GLN A 178 7.65 -4.61 -5.23
CA GLN A 178 7.95 -3.62 -4.18
C GLN A 178 8.66 -4.27 -3.00
N LEU A 179 8.20 -5.44 -2.53
CA LEU A 179 8.79 -6.11 -1.37
C LEU A 179 10.26 -6.47 -1.61
N VAL A 180 10.59 -6.91 -2.82
CA VAL A 180 11.97 -7.23 -3.20
C VAL A 180 12.86 -5.98 -3.15
N PHE A 181 12.44 -4.89 -3.80
CA PHE A 181 13.21 -3.65 -3.80
C PHE A 181 13.35 -3.04 -2.41
N VAL A 182 12.28 -3.03 -1.64
CA VAL A 182 12.28 -2.48 -0.26
C VAL A 182 13.20 -3.30 0.64
N SER A 183 13.20 -4.63 0.54
CA SER A 183 14.10 -5.49 1.34
C SER A 183 15.57 -5.20 1.01
N ILE A 184 15.91 -5.06 -0.27
CA ILE A 184 17.28 -4.71 -0.69
C ILE A 184 17.68 -3.33 -0.15
N ILE A 185 16.81 -2.33 -0.29
CA ILE A 185 17.07 -0.96 0.21
C ILE A 185 17.19 -0.96 1.73
N GLY A 186 16.29 -1.65 2.45
CA GLY A 186 16.31 -1.75 3.91
C GLY A 186 17.63 -2.32 4.41
N MET A 187 18.11 -3.42 3.82
CA MET A 187 19.40 -4.04 4.19
C MET A 187 20.59 -3.13 3.88
N ILE A 188 20.64 -2.51 2.70
CA ILE A 188 21.83 -1.76 2.24
C ILE A 188 21.91 -0.39 2.92
N PHE A 189 20.83 0.38 2.94
CA PHE A 189 20.83 1.78 3.38
C PHE A 189 20.48 1.95 4.86
N PHE A 190 19.54 1.13 5.35
CA PHE A 190 19.05 1.23 6.73
C PHE A 190 19.67 0.19 7.67
N LYS A 191 20.49 -0.74 7.14
CA LYS A 191 21.12 -1.83 7.89
C LYS A 191 20.12 -2.68 8.66
N GLU A 192 18.90 -2.80 8.12
CA GLU A 192 17.85 -3.64 8.69
C GLU A 192 18.23 -5.12 8.53
N ILE A 193 17.90 -5.92 9.52
CA ILE A 193 18.14 -7.37 9.49
C ILE A 193 16.87 -8.04 9.00
N LEU A 194 17.01 -8.83 7.93
CA LEU A 194 15.93 -9.65 7.43
C LEU A 194 15.76 -10.88 8.30
N GLU A 195 14.83 -10.82 9.24
CA GLU A 195 14.55 -11.95 10.14
C GLU A 195 13.96 -13.15 9.36
N ILE A 196 14.30 -14.36 9.79
CA ILE A 196 13.87 -15.62 9.12
C ILE A 196 12.35 -15.70 8.96
N PRO A 197 11.49 -15.37 9.95
CA PRO A 197 10.04 -15.40 9.77
C PRO A 197 9.53 -14.39 8.74
N ILE A 198 10.15 -13.21 8.66
CA ILE A 198 9.81 -12.21 7.65
C ILE A 198 10.16 -12.74 6.26
N LEU A 199 11.35 -13.35 6.11
CA LEU A 199 11.76 -13.97 4.85
C LEU A 199 10.81 -15.09 4.43
N LEU A 200 10.53 -16.04 5.33
CA LEU A 200 9.64 -17.18 5.03
C LEU A 200 8.21 -16.73 4.71
N GLY A 201 7.64 -15.85 5.54
CA GLY A 201 6.31 -15.33 5.30
C GLY A 201 6.21 -14.53 4.00
N SER A 202 7.20 -13.70 3.69
CA SER A 202 7.28 -12.94 2.44
C SER A 202 7.38 -13.86 1.22
N CYS A 203 8.19 -14.93 1.28
CA CYS A 203 8.28 -15.92 0.21
C CYS A 203 6.93 -16.59 -0.06
N ILE A 204 6.18 -16.92 1.01
CA ILE A 204 4.83 -17.51 0.88
C ILE A 204 3.87 -16.50 0.25
N VAL A 205 3.84 -15.24 0.74
CA VAL A 205 2.94 -14.18 0.23
C VAL A 205 3.24 -13.88 -1.24
N VAL A 206 4.50 -13.69 -1.60
CA VAL A 206 4.93 -13.43 -2.98
C VAL A 206 4.63 -14.64 -3.87
N GLY A 207 4.98 -15.85 -3.44
CA GLY A 207 4.69 -17.08 -4.18
C GLY A 207 3.19 -17.28 -4.41
N ALA A 208 2.36 -17.01 -3.41
CA ALA A 208 0.91 -17.04 -3.53
C ALA A 208 0.39 -15.99 -4.53
N GLY A 209 0.95 -14.79 -4.52
CA GLY A 209 0.49 -13.70 -5.39
C GLY A 209 0.92 -13.83 -6.85
N LEU A 210 2.01 -14.54 -7.14
CA LEU A 210 2.50 -14.74 -8.52
C LEU A 210 1.83 -15.93 -9.23
N TYR A 211 1.14 -16.80 -8.50
CA TYR A 211 0.38 -17.93 -9.03
C TYR A 211 -1.06 -17.54 -9.34
#